data_8abad1a1f2f46f21e343630f1c7053b9
#
_entry.id   8abad1a1f2f46f21e343630f1c7053b9
#
_cell.length_a   1.000
_cell.length_b   1.000
_cell.length_c   1.000
_cell.angle_alpha   90.00
_cell.angle_beta   90.00
_cell.angle_gamma   90.00
#
_symmetry.space_group_name_H-M   'P 1'
#
loop_
_entity.id
_entity.type
_entity.pdbx_description
1 polymer ?
#
loop_
_entity_poly.entity_id
_entity_poly.type
_entity_poly.pdbx_seq_one_letter_code
_entity_poly.pdbx_strand_id
1 'polypeptide(L)'
;MPTGCFISTGRSLDQAIDRVKLAESLGYNAVFVTHIAGRESLTVLTAYALATERIRVGTGVVPIYTRTPATMAQTAATIDELSGGRLALGLGVSHRAVVAGWHGQTIDHPVAEMREYVQIVRAILCGVDPPAGEKWTTRFRLAGLEPRPGLPIFIAALSPSMLTLAGELGDGVMLWLCNPDYIREVVVPAVRAGRDRAGKSMEGFEIVAAVPGALTDDPVGAYDAMRSELLTYFSLPFYRTMLERSGYGEDIAAFDAARGYGAGMRAAISDGFLEALTAVGDEAAVRAGVARYADAGVTLPCVGPIPRTDFEATLRAAAP
;
A
#
# COMPACT_ATOMS: atom_id res chain seq x y z
N MET A 1 15.00 2.37 -13.21
CA MET A 1 13.88 1.51 -12.73
C MET A 1 12.78 2.40 -12.21
N PRO A 2 11.50 2.18 -12.58
CA PRO A 2 10.41 2.95 -11.98
C PRO A 2 10.45 2.82 -10.44
N THR A 3 10.39 3.94 -9.75
CA THR A 3 10.41 3.98 -8.29
C THR A 3 9.32 4.92 -7.79
N GLY A 4 8.59 4.50 -6.78
CA GLY A 4 7.60 5.31 -6.11
C GLY A 4 8.02 5.68 -4.68
N CYS A 5 7.19 6.44 -3.99
CA CYS A 5 7.40 6.72 -2.58
C CYS A 5 6.08 6.75 -1.80
N PHE A 6 6.17 6.45 -0.51
CA PHE A 6 5.13 6.70 0.46
C PHE A 6 5.44 8.00 1.21
N ILE A 7 4.54 8.96 1.14
CA ILE A 7 4.70 10.24 1.84
C ILE A 7 3.68 10.30 2.97
N SER A 8 4.20 10.33 4.21
CA SER A 8 3.39 10.66 5.37
C SER A 8 2.93 12.12 5.29
N THR A 9 1.69 12.38 5.71
CA THR A 9 1.10 13.73 5.66
C THR A 9 1.79 14.75 6.60
N GLY A 10 2.85 14.33 7.31
CA GLY A 10 3.68 15.20 8.10
C GLY A 10 2.94 15.93 9.23
N ARG A 11 3.56 17.01 9.74
CA ARG A 11 2.99 17.87 10.80
C ARG A 11 1.95 18.84 10.25
N SER A 12 2.09 19.26 9.00
CA SER A 12 1.15 20.18 8.32
C SER A 12 0.88 19.70 6.90
N LEU A 13 -0.18 20.22 6.28
CA LEU A 13 -0.47 19.93 4.88
C LEU A 13 0.56 20.58 3.95
N ASP A 14 1.06 21.77 4.31
CA ASP A 14 2.11 22.45 3.56
C ASP A 14 3.38 21.60 3.48
N GLN A 15 3.81 21.01 4.61
CA GLN A 15 4.94 20.07 4.62
C GLN A 15 4.69 18.84 3.72
N ALA A 16 3.48 18.32 3.69
CA ALA A 16 3.11 17.21 2.82
C ALA A 16 3.17 17.60 1.35
N ILE A 17 2.72 18.82 1.01
CA ILE A 17 2.80 19.39 -0.34
C ILE A 17 4.26 19.61 -0.76
N ASP A 18 5.10 20.15 0.10
CA ASP A 18 6.53 20.33 -0.19
C ASP A 18 7.22 18.99 -0.46
N ARG A 19 6.88 17.96 0.30
CA ARG A 19 7.41 16.60 0.12
C ARG A 19 7.00 15.97 -1.21
N VAL A 20 5.74 16.13 -1.65
CA VAL A 20 5.34 15.60 -2.95
C VAL A 20 5.96 16.36 -4.11
N LYS A 21 6.14 17.67 -4.01
CA LYS A 21 6.88 18.46 -5.00
C LYS A 21 8.35 18.04 -5.07
N LEU A 22 8.98 17.77 -3.92
CA LEU A 22 10.33 17.22 -3.87
C LEU A 22 10.39 15.87 -4.58
N ALA A 23 9.47 14.94 -4.28
CA ALA A 23 9.42 13.63 -4.93
C ALA A 23 9.29 13.76 -6.45
N GLU A 24 8.41 14.65 -6.93
CA GLU A 24 8.27 14.91 -8.36
C GLU A 24 9.56 15.49 -8.98
N SER A 25 10.22 16.42 -8.29
CA SER A 25 11.48 17.03 -8.76
C SER A 25 12.63 16.04 -8.82
N LEU A 26 12.61 15.02 -7.97
CA LEU A 26 13.59 13.93 -7.93
C LEU A 26 13.30 12.82 -8.97
N GLY A 27 12.19 12.91 -9.71
CA GLY A 27 11.86 11.97 -10.77
C GLY A 27 11.10 10.72 -10.32
N TYR A 28 10.54 10.70 -9.11
CA TYR A 28 9.70 9.59 -8.67
C TYR A 28 8.48 9.42 -9.58
N ASN A 29 8.16 8.17 -9.92
CA ASN A 29 7.05 7.84 -10.82
C ASN A 29 5.68 7.92 -10.14
N ALA A 30 5.62 7.66 -8.84
CA ALA A 30 4.38 7.66 -8.09
C ALA A 30 4.58 8.06 -6.62
N VAL A 31 3.56 8.68 -6.04
CA VAL A 31 3.43 8.91 -4.60
C VAL A 31 2.16 8.27 -4.08
N PHE A 32 2.27 7.59 -2.94
CA PHE A 32 1.13 6.99 -2.26
C PHE A 32 0.96 7.57 -0.86
N VAL A 33 -0.31 7.75 -0.47
CA VAL A 33 -0.71 8.22 0.86
C VAL A 33 -1.49 7.12 1.57
N THR A 34 -1.14 6.85 2.82
CA THR A 34 -1.86 5.91 3.68
C THR A 34 -3.13 6.55 4.23
N HIS A 35 -4.15 5.73 4.48
CA HIS A 35 -5.40 6.14 5.16
C HIS A 35 -5.46 5.48 6.55
N ILE A 36 -5.03 6.23 7.55
CA ILE A 36 -5.05 5.79 8.97
C ILE A 36 -5.82 6.84 9.78
N ALA A 37 -5.46 7.09 11.03
CA ALA A 37 -6.13 8.03 11.94
C ALA A 37 -5.78 9.51 11.71
N GLY A 38 -4.92 9.83 10.76
CA GLY A 38 -4.49 11.20 10.49
C GLY A 38 -5.40 11.93 9.50
N ARG A 39 -4.79 12.68 8.56
CA ARG A 39 -5.52 13.37 7.49
C ARG A 39 -6.13 12.35 6.53
N GLU A 40 -7.33 12.66 6.06
CA GLU A 40 -8.06 11.82 5.13
C GLU A 40 -7.33 11.76 3.77
N SER A 41 -7.02 10.55 3.31
CA SER A 41 -6.09 10.33 2.20
C SER A 41 -6.56 10.92 0.86
N LEU A 42 -7.84 10.78 0.51
CA LEU A 42 -8.37 11.27 -0.78
C LEU A 42 -8.41 12.81 -0.80
N THR A 43 -8.68 13.45 0.34
CA THR A 43 -8.57 14.90 0.50
C THR A 43 -7.13 15.38 0.33
N VAL A 44 -6.17 14.66 0.91
CA VAL A 44 -4.73 14.95 0.72
C VAL A 44 -4.31 14.75 -0.73
N LEU A 45 -4.78 13.69 -1.39
CA LEU A 45 -4.47 13.44 -2.80
C LEU A 45 -4.98 14.54 -3.73
N THR A 46 -6.11 15.16 -3.41
CA THR A 46 -6.59 16.35 -4.15
C THR A 46 -5.55 17.47 -4.09
N ALA A 47 -5.00 17.74 -2.90
CA ALA A 47 -3.94 18.74 -2.76
C ALA A 47 -2.66 18.35 -3.52
N TYR A 48 -2.26 17.09 -3.50
CA TYR A 48 -1.10 16.59 -4.26
C TYR A 48 -1.33 16.69 -5.77
N ALA A 49 -2.52 16.32 -6.26
CA ALA A 49 -2.88 16.43 -7.66
C ALA A 49 -2.78 17.86 -8.20
N LEU A 50 -3.22 18.84 -7.39
CA LEU A 50 -3.15 20.25 -7.75
C LEU A 50 -1.74 20.86 -7.61
N ALA A 51 -0.89 20.28 -6.76
CA ALA A 51 0.46 20.76 -6.48
C ALA A 51 1.55 20.18 -7.38
N THR A 52 1.21 19.19 -8.23
CA THR A 52 2.13 18.44 -9.09
C THR A 52 1.59 18.32 -10.52
N GLU A 53 2.45 18.01 -11.48
CA GLU A 53 2.07 17.97 -12.90
C GLU A 53 2.24 16.58 -13.53
N ARG A 54 3.20 15.76 -13.07
CA ARG A 54 3.62 14.52 -13.72
C ARG A 54 3.53 13.29 -12.85
N ILE A 55 3.88 13.39 -11.56
CA ILE A 55 3.91 12.26 -10.65
C ILE A 55 2.52 11.65 -10.50
N ARG A 56 2.43 10.33 -10.57
CA ARG A 56 1.20 9.61 -10.28
C ARG A 56 0.88 9.73 -8.79
N VAL A 57 -0.37 10.04 -8.46
CA VAL A 57 -0.84 10.18 -7.08
C VAL A 57 -1.77 9.02 -6.74
N GLY A 58 -1.64 8.42 -5.56
CA GLY A 58 -2.45 7.26 -5.23
C GLY A 58 -2.67 7.03 -3.74
N THR A 59 -3.64 6.20 -3.42
CA THR A 59 -3.87 5.70 -2.06
C THR A 59 -3.11 4.42 -1.82
N GLY A 60 -2.45 4.32 -0.68
CA GLY A 60 -1.73 3.12 -0.31
C GLY A 60 -2.00 2.66 1.14
N VAL A 61 -3.25 2.24 1.47
CA VAL A 61 -4.49 2.12 0.69
C VAL A 61 -5.65 2.75 1.45
N VAL A 62 -6.79 2.99 0.79
CA VAL A 62 -8.01 3.39 1.50
C VAL A 62 -8.87 2.15 1.80
N PRO A 63 -9.40 2.01 3.04
CA PRO A 63 -10.27 0.88 3.38
C PRO A 63 -11.62 0.95 2.69
N ILE A 64 -12.11 -0.19 2.17
CA ILE A 64 -13.40 -0.27 1.48
C ILE A 64 -14.60 0.00 2.41
N TYR A 65 -14.42 -0.07 3.72
CA TYR A 65 -15.48 0.14 4.72
C TYR A 65 -15.67 1.60 5.13
N THR A 66 -14.81 2.51 4.66
CA THR A 66 -14.91 3.94 4.99
C THR A 66 -15.86 4.70 4.07
N ARG A 67 -16.19 4.15 2.91
CA ARG A 67 -17.08 4.74 1.90
C ARG A 67 -17.85 3.66 1.18
N THR A 68 -19.07 4.00 0.70
CA THR A 68 -19.78 3.14 -0.26
C THR A 68 -19.01 3.06 -1.58
N PRO A 69 -19.16 1.97 -2.36
CA PRO A 69 -18.53 1.88 -3.69
C PRO A 69 -18.91 3.04 -4.61
N ALA A 70 -20.16 3.53 -4.51
CA ALA A 70 -20.65 4.68 -5.28
C ALA A 70 -19.85 5.96 -4.94
N THR A 71 -19.74 6.29 -3.66
CA THR A 71 -18.95 7.45 -3.21
C THR A 71 -17.47 7.30 -3.55
N MET A 72 -16.92 6.10 -3.46
CA MET A 72 -15.53 5.84 -3.83
C MET A 72 -15.29 6.08 -5.32
N ALA A 73 -16.14 5.55 -6.18
CA ALA A 73 -16.04 5.75 -7.63
C ALA A 73 -16.18 7.23 -8.00
N GLN A 74 -17.14 7.94 -7.39
CA GLN A 74 -17.33 9.38 -7.60
C GLN A 74 -16.11 10.20 -7.18
N THR A 75 -15.57 9.92 -5.98
CA THR A 75 -14.36 10.60 -5.48
C THR A 75 -13.14 10.30 -6.36
N ALA A 76 -12.95 9.03 -6.74
CA ALA A 76 -11.84 8.63 -7.59
C ALA A 76 -11.90 9.29 -8.97
N ALA A 77 -13.07 9.31 -9.61
CA ALA A 77 -13.26 9.97 -10.90
C ALA A 77 -12.95 11.48 -10.80
N THR A 78 -13.40 12.14 -9.73
CA THR A 78 -13.13 13.57 -9.52
C THR A 78 -11.63 13.86 -9.35
N ILE A 79 -10.92 13.06 -8.54
CA ILE A 79 -9.47 13.25 -8.35
C ILE A 79 -8.71 12.90 -9.64
N ASP A 80 -9.15 11.88 -10.37
CA ASP A 80 -8.53 11.52 -11.64
C ASP A 80 -8.65 12.65 -12.67
N GLU A 81 -9.83 13.27 -12.79
CA GLU A 81 -10.03 14.47 -13.62
C GLU A 81 -9.12 15.62 -13.18
N LEU A 82 -9.14 15.99 -11.88
CA LEU A 82 -8.30 17.07 -11.33
C LEU A 82 -6.80 16.82 -11.53
N SER A 83 -6.37 15.58 -11.51
CA SER A 83 -4.98 15.20 -11.70
C SER A 83 -4.57 15.06 -13.17
N GLY A 84 -5.50 15.20 -14.12
CA GLY A 84 -5.25 14.93 -15.54
C GLY A 84 -4.96 13.46 -15.84
N GLY A 85 -5.65 12.54 -15.17
CA GLY A 85 -5.52 11.10 -15.37
C GLY A 85 -4.34 10.44 -14.64
N ARG A 86 -3.88 11.02 -13.53
CA ARG A 86 -2.72 10.52 -12.76
C ARG A 86 -3.10 9.74 -11.50
N LEU A 87 -4.39 9.53 -11.22
CA LEU A 87 -4.80 8.77 -10.04
C LEU A 87 -4.54 7.28 -10.20
N ALA A 88 -4.06 6.66 -9.11
CA ALA A 88 -4.07 5.21 -8.87
C ALA A 88 -4.83 4.93 -7.56
N LEU A 89 -5.95 4.20 -7.65
CA LEU A 89 -6.81 3.92 -6.52
C LEU A 89 -6.39 2.61 -5.83
N GLY A 90 -5.69 2.71 -4.70
CA GLY A 90 -5.37 1.56 -3.86
C GLY A 90 -6.46 1.30 -2.82
N LEU A 91 -7.00 0.09 -2.81
CA LEU A 91 -8.08 -0.37 -1.93
C LEU A 91 -7.61 -1.49 -1.00
N GLY A 92 -8.08 -1.50 0.24
CA GLY A 92 -7.76 -2.54 1.21
C GLY A 92 -8.93 -2.88 2.14
N VAL A 93 -8.82 -4.00 2.86
CA VAL A 93 -9.85 -4.43 3.84
C VAL A 93 -9.59 -3.92 5.25
N SER A 94 -8.41 -3.34 5.53
CA SER A 94 -8.02 -2.95 6.88
C SER A 94 -8.06 -4.11 7.90
N HIS A 95 -8.32 -3.84 9.18
CA HIS A 95 -8.32 -4.81 10.27
C HIS A 95 -9.66 -4.82 10.98
N ARG A 96 -10.13 -5.99 11.42
CA ARG A 96 -11.44 -6.16 12.09
C ARG A 96 -11.62 -5.19 13.25
N ALA A 97 -10.63 -5.06 14.12
CA ALA A 97 -10.68 -4.15 15.26
C ALA A 97 -10.80 -2.67 14.86
N VAL A 98 -10.07 -2.25 13.83
CA VAL A 98 -10.12 -0.88 13.30
C VAL A 98 -11.47 -0.61 12.63
N VAL A 99 -11.91 -1.51 11.76
CA VAL A 99 -13.18 -1.34 11.02
C VAL A 99 -14.36 -1.31 11.99
N ALA A 100 -14.40 -2.20 12.99
CA ALA A 100 -15.45 -2.21 14.00
C ALA A 100 -15.37 -0.99 14.94
N GLY A 101 -14.19 -0.70 15.47
CA GLY A 101 -14.02 0.33 16.49
C GLY A 101 -14.06 1.76 15.96
N TRP A 102 -13.63 2.00 14.72
CA TRP A 102 -13.55 3.36 14.16
C TRP A 102 -14.68 3.68 13.19
N HIS A 103 -15.19 2.67 12.47
CA HIS A 103 -16.14 2.88 11.38
C HIS A 103 -17.51 2.23 11.63
N GLY A 104 -17.66 1.47 12.73
CA GLY A 104 -18.93 0.80 13.06
C GLY A 104 -19.37 -0.24 12.01
N GLN A 105 -18.41 -0.81 11.27
CA GLN A 105 -18.64 -1.79 10.22
C GLN A 105 -18.06 -3.15 10.58
N THR A 106 -18.49 -4.22 9.89
CA THR A 106 -17.93 -5.57 10.08
C THR A 106 -17.17 -6.02 8.85
N ILE A 107 -16.13 -6.84 9.09
CA ILE A 107 -15.43 -7.62 8.05
C ILE A 107 -15.84 -9.07 8.25
N ASP A 108 -16.70 -9.59 7.39
CA ASP A 108 -17.18 -10.97 7.50
C ASP A 108 -16.46 -11.89 6.51
N HIS A 109 -16.52 -11.56 5.23
CA HIS A 109 -15.93 -12.30 4.11
C HIS A 109 -15.01 -11.40 3.26
N PRO A 110 -13.79 -11.03 3.75
CA PRO A 110 -12.98 -9.96 3.18
C PRO A 110 -12.66 -10.12 1.69
N VAL A 111 -12.47 -11.35 1.21
CA VAL A 111 -12.18 -11.61 -0.22
C VAL A 111 -13.43 -11.40 -1.08
N ALA A 112 -14.59 -11.89 -0.64
CA ALA A 112 -15.85 -11.71 -1.35
C ALA A 112 -16.28 -10.24 -1.34
N GLU A 113 -16.18 -9.58 -0.19
CA GLU A 113 -16.50 -8.17 -0.03
C GLU A 113 -15.60 -7.26 -0.87
N MET A 114 -14.29 -7.55 -0.96
CA MET A 114 -13.39 -6.83 -1.84
C MET A 114 -13.75 -7.06 -3.31
N ARG A 115 -14.11 -8.30 -3.69
CA ARG A 115 -14.56 -8.62 -5.05
C ARG A 115 -15.76 -7.77 -5.45
N GLU A 116 -16.81 -7.80 -4.65
CA GLU A 116 -18.04 -7.02 -4.90
C GLU A 116 -17.73 -5.53 -5.02
N TYR A 117 -16.95 -5.00 -4.06
CA TYR A 117 -16.60 -3.59 -4.02
C TYR A 117 -15.87 -3.13 -5.29
N VAL A 118 -14.83 -3.86 -5.68
CA VAL A 118 -14.04 -3.54 -6.88
C VAL A 118 -14.88 -3.66 -8.15
N GLN A 119 -15.70 -4.68 -8.26
CA GLN A 119 -16.60 -4.86 -9.43
C GLN A 119 -17.59 -3.70 -9.55
N ILE A 120 -18.19 -3.27 -8.44
CA ILE A 120 -19.13 -2.13 -8.43
C ILE A 120 -18.41 -0.83 -8.80
N VAL A 121 -17.26 -0.54 -8.16
CA VAL A 121 -16.47 0.66 -8.48
C VAL A 121 -16.07 0.67 -9.96
N ARG A 122 -15.60 -0.45 -10.48
CA ARG A 122 -15.20 -0.58 -11.89
C ARG A 122 -16.39 -0.37 -12.83
N ALA A 123 -17.55 -0.96 -12.53
CA ALA A 123 -18.75 -0.79 -13.32
C ALA A 123 -19.19 0.69 -13.41
N ILE A 124 -19.18 1.40 -12.27
CA ILE A 124 -19.52 2.83 -12.23
C ILE A 124 -18.53 3.65 -13.06
N LEU A 125 -17.23 3.39 -12.93
CA LEU A 125 -16.18 4.07 -13.69
C LEU A 125 -16.25 3.77 -15.20
N CYS A 126 -16.79 2.62 -15.59
CA CYS A 126 -16.99 2.25 -16.99
C CYS A 126 -18.37 2.68 -17.54
N GLY A 127 -19.22 3.32 -16.72
CA GLY A 127 -20.54 3.78 -17.14
C GLY A 127 -21.55 2.64 -17.37
N VAL A 128 -21.30 1.44 -16.83
CA VAL A 128 -22.21 0.29 -16.92
C VAL A 128 -22.93 0.04 -15.60
N ASP A 129 -24.02 -0.72 -15.64
CA ASP A 129 -24.80 -1.03 -14.44
C ASP A 129 -23.96 -1.84 -13.44
N PRO A 130 -23.84 -1.39 -12.18
CA PRO A 130 -23.15 -2.15 -11.15
C PRO A 130 -23.83 -3.48 -10.86
N PRO A 131 -23.07 -4.57 -10.67
CA PRO A 131 -23.63 -5.83 -10.22
C PRO A 131 -24.22 -5.69 -8.81
N ALA A 132 -25.28 -6.46 -8.51
CA ALA A 132 -25.76 -6.60 -7.14
C ALA A 132 -24.84 -7.55 -6.36
N GLY A 133 -24.39 -7.13 -5.19
CA GLY A 133 -23.64 -7.95 -4.25
C GLY A 133 -24.46 -8.27 -3.00
N GLU A 134 -23.90 -9.07 -2.10
CA GLU A 134 -24.52 -9.39 -0.81
C GLU A 134 -24.34 -8.25 0.20
N LYS A 135 -23.15 -7.65 0.25
CA LYS A 135 -22.83 -6.54 1.16
C LYS A 135 -23.03 -5.18 0.52
N TRP A 136 -22.71 -5.05 -0.74
CA TRP A 136 -22.75 -3.78 -1.46
C TRP A 136 -23.76 -3.82 -2.60
N THR A 137 -24.74 -2.91 -2.56
CA THR A 137 -25.70 -2.72 -3.64
C THR A 137 -25.84 -1.24 -3.96
N THR A 138 -25.93 -0.91 -5.26
CA THR A 138 -26.17 0.47 -5.69
C THR A 138 -26.74 0.49 -7.10
N ARG A 139 -27.52 1.54 -7.39
CA ARG A 139 -27.96 1.90 -8.75
C ARG A 139 -27.33 3.22 -9.19
N PHE A 140 -26.28 3.64 -8.49
CA PHE A 140 -25.62 4.91 -8.74
C PHE A 140 -24.94 4.91 -10.12
N ARG A 141 -25.09 6.02 -10.84
CA ARG A 141 -24.37 6.31 -12.08
C ARG A 141 -23.78 7.70 -11.98
N LEU A 142 -22.59 7.90 -12.52
CA LEU A 142 -22.00 9.23 -12.64
C LEU A 142 -22.82 10.08 -13.63
N ALA A 143 -22.94 11.37 -13.32
CA ALA A 143 -23.60 12.34 -14.18
C ALA A 143 -22.74 13.60 -14.28
N GLY A 144 -22.51 14.09 -15.51
CA GLY A 144 -21.70 15.29 -15.76
C GLY A 144 -20.20 15.13 -15.53
N LEU A 145 -19.73 13.90 -15.37
CA LEU A 145 -18.32 13.53 -15.23
C LEU A 145 -18.08 12.27 -16.06
N GLU A 146 -17.11 12.33 -16.94
CA GLU A 146 -16.69 11.20 -17.77
C GLU A 146 -15.39 10.60 -17.21
N PRO A 147 -15.47 9.53 -16.41
CA PRO A 147 -14.27 8.93 -15.82
C PRO A 147 -13.44 8.24 -16.89
N ARG A 148 -12.14 8.19 -16.67
CA ARG A 148 -11.21 7.44 -17.51
C ARG A 148 -11.47 5.93 -17.30
N PRO A 149 -11.84 5.16 -18.34
CA PRO A 149 -12.14 3.73 -18.19
C PRO A 149 -10.99 2.90 -17.64
N GLY A 150 -9.76 3.31 -17.92
CA GLY A 150 -8.53 2.66 -17.47
C GLY A 150 -7.97 3.20 -16.15
N LEU A 151 -8.77 3.86 -15.28
CA LEU A 151 -8.30 4.28 -13.96
C LEU A 151 -7.79 3.06 -13.18
N PRO A 152 -6.50 3.01 -12.79
CA PRO A 152 -5.93 1.83 -12.14
C PRO A 152 -6.51 1.62 -10.75
N ILE A 153 -6.93 0.37 -10.47
CA ILE A 153 -7.37 -0.08 -9.14
C ILE A 153 -6.36 -1.11 -8.63
N PHE A 154 -5.68 -0.77 -7.54
CA PHE A 154 -4.75 -1.66 -6.85
C PHE A 154 -5.40 -2.26 -5.61
N ILE A 155 -5.14 -3.53 -5.34
CA ILE A 155 -5.70 -4.24 -4.19
C ILE A 155 -4.59 -4.57 -3.21
N ALA A 156 -4.73 -4.12 -1.95
CA ALA A 156 -3.81 -4.55 -0.90
C ALA A 156 -4.03 -6.01 -0.54
N ALA A 157 -2.98 -6.80 -0.54
CA ALA A 157 -3.06 -8.23 -0.32
C ALA A 157 -1.84 -8.78 0.40
N LEU A 158 -2.08 -9.71 1.34
CA LEU A 158 -1.06 -10.47 2.05
C LEU A 158 -1.28 -11.99 1.89
N SER A 159 -2.54 -12.43 1.95
CA SER A 159 -2.87 -13.85 1.84
C SER A 159 -2.93 -14.31 0.38
N PRO A 160 -2.60 -15.59 0.09
CA PRO A 160 -2.70 -16.14 -1.26
C PRO A 160 -4.06 -15.92 -1.93
N SER A 161 -5.16 -16.02 -1.18
CA SER A 161 -6.51 -15.81 -1.72
C SER A 161 -6.76 -14.36 -2.15
N MET A 162 -6.31 -13.37 -1.36
CA MET A 162 -6.45 -11.97 -1.71
C MET A 162 -5.46 -11.58 -2.83
N LEU A 163 -4.25 -12.16 -2.85
CA LEU A 163 -3.28 -12.00 -3.93
C LEU A 163 -3.82 -12.53 -5.26
N THR A 164 -4.47 -13.69 -5.23
CA THR A 164 -5.15 -14.24 -6.42
C THR A 164 -6.29 -13.32 -6.89
N LEU A 165 -7.10 -12.81 -5.96
CA LEU A 165 -8.14 -11.84 -6.28
C LEU A 165 -7.56 -10.56 -6.91
N ALA A 166 -6.45 -10.05 -6.36
CA ALA A 166 -5.77 -8.88 -6.93
C ALA A 166 -5.33 -9.13 -8.37
N GLY A 167 -4.77 -10.31 -8.67
CA GLY A 167 -4.44 -10.72 -10.02
C GLY A 167 -5.65 -10.82 -10.95
N GLU A 168 -6.77 -11.32 -10.45
CA GLU A 168 -8.00 -11.51 -11.22
C GLU A 168 -8.68 -10.18 -11.59
N LEU A 169 -8.85 -9.27 -10.64
CA LEU A 169 -9.67 -8.06 -10.77
C LEU A 169 -8.89 -6.75 -10.81
N GLY A 170 -7.73 -6.69 -10.15
CA GLY A 170 -6.92 -5.48 -10.05
C GLY A 170 -6.09 -5.19 -11.30
N ASP A 171 -5.61 -3.98 -11.37
CA ASP A 171 -4.55 -3.54 -12.29
C ASP A 171 -3.18 -3.63 -11.62
N GLY A 172 -3.17 -3.87 -10.31
CA GLY A 172 -1.98 -4.13 -9.52
C GLY A 172 -2.32 -4.61 -8.10
N VAL A 173 -1.25 -4.97 -7.38
CA VAL A 173 -1.28 -5.35 -5.97
C VAL A 173 -0.41 -4.41 -5.15
N MET A 174 -0.85 -4.07 -3.94
CA MET A 174 -0.06 -3.28 -2.98
C MET A 174 0.34 -4.11 -1.78
N LEU A 175 1.64 -4.07 -1.47
CA LEU A 175 2.27 -4.90 -0.46
C LEU A 175 2.85 -4.05 0.68
N TRP A 176 2.61 -4.49 1.91
CA TRP A 176 3.23 -3.95 3.11
C TRP A 176 3.82 -5.09 3.95
N LEU A 177 5.03 -4.92 4.45
CA LEU A 177 5.80 -5.89 5.24
C LEU A 177 6.13 -7.21 4.52
N CYS A 178 5.94 -7.29 3.21
CA CYS A 178 6.37 -8.43 2.41
C CYS A 178 7.85 -8.25 2.04
N ASN A 179 8.72 -9.14 2.53
CA ASN A 179 10.12 -9.15 2.15
C ASN A 179 10.31 -9.72 0.72
N PRO A 180 11.47 -9.53 0.09
CA PRO A 180 11.75 -10.00 -1.27
C PRO A 180 11.48 -11.50 -1.49
N ASP A 181 11.80 -12.37 -0.52
CA ASP A 181 11.62 -13.81 -0.66
C ASP A 181 10.13 -14.18 -0.66
N TYR A 182 9.35 -13.64 0.26
CA TYR A 182 7.89 -13.82 0.25
C TYR A 182 7.26 -13.32 -1.06
N ILE A 183 7.76 -12.21 -1.59
CA ILE A 183 7.27 -11.66 -2.86
C ILE A 183 7.54 -12.65 -3.99
N ARG A 184 8.76 -13.17 -4.09
CA ARG A 184 9.17 -14.11 -5.13
C ARG A 184 8.41 -15.43 -5.05
N GLU A 185 8.29 -15.98 -3.83
CA GLU A 185 7.80 -17.35 -3.61
C GLU A 185 6.29 -17.44 -3.49
N VAL A 186 5.64 -16.40 -2.99
CA VAL A 186 4.19 -16.42 -2.70
C VAL A 186 3.42 -15.38 -3.52
N VAL A 187 3.85 -14.11 -3.51
CA VAL A 187 3.08 -13.03 -4.13
C VAL A 187 3.01 -13.21 -5.63
N VAL A 188 4.15 -13.29 -6.31
CA VAL A 188 4.21 -13.39 -7.78
C VAL A 188 3.45 -14.61 -8.30
N PRO A 189 3.63 -15.82 -7.75
CA PRO A 189 2.86 -16.99 -8.17
C PRO A 189 1.35 -16.86 -7.95
N ALA A 190 0.92 -16.33 -6.79
CA ALA A 190 -0.50 -16.18 -6.48
C ALA A 190 -1.20 -15.14 -7.38
N VAL A 191 -0.53 -14.00 -7.64
CA VAL A 191 -1.01 -12.99 -8.58
C VAL A 191 -1.12 -13.56 -9.98
N ARG A 192 -0.08 -14.28 -10.45
CA ARG A 192 -0.08 -14.94 -11.77
C ARG A 192 -1.26 -15.91 -11.90
N ALA A 193 -1.50 -16.75 -10.89
CA ALA A 193 -2.65 -17.65 -10.87
C ALA A 193 -4.00 -16.91 -10.98
N GLY A 194 -4.12 -15.71 -10.39
CA GLY A 194 -5.29 -14.87 -10.55
C GLY A 194 -5.43 -14.31 -11.96
N ARG A 195 -4.34 -13.85 -12.56
CA ARG A 195 -4.30 -13.36 -13.95
C ARG A 195 -4.70 -14.46 -14.92
N ASP A 196 -4.14 -15.65 -14.76
CA ASP A 196 -4.45 -16.81 -15.61
C ASP A 196 -5.93 -17.21 -15.53
N ARG A 197 -6.53 -17.19 -14.33
CA ARG A 197 -7.98 -17.43 -14.14
C ARG A 197 -8.85 -16.42 -14.87
N ALA A 198 -8.38 -15.18 -14.98
CA ALA A 198 -9.08 -14.10 -15.68
C ALA A 198 -8.75 -14.04 -17.18
N GLY A 199 -7.93 -14.93 -17.71
CA GLY A 199 -7.46 -14.91 -19.09
C GLY A 199 -6.59 -13.70 -19.43
N LYS A 200 -5.86 -13.16 -18.44
CA LYS A 200 -5.04 -11.94 -18.56
C LYS A 200 -3.56 -12.27 -18.42
N SER A 201 -2.69 -11.58 -19.16
CA SER A 201 -1.24 -11.68 -18.99
C SER A 201 -0.74 -10.86 -17.79
N MET A 202 0.52 -11.03 -17.41
CA MET A 202 1.17 -10.15 -16.41
C MET A 202 1.57 -8.79 -16.98
N GLU A 203 1.51 -8.60 -18.29
CA GLU A 203 1.84 -7.34 -18.93
C GLU A 203 0.91 -6.21 -18.43
N GLY A 204 1.51 -5.08 -18.05
CA GLY A 204 0.79 -3.94 -17.48
C GLY A 204 0.26 -4.13 -16.05
N PHE A 205 0.40 -5.33 -15.44
CA PHE A 205 0.04 -5.52 -14.04
C PHE A 205 1.15 -5.02 -13.12
N GLU A 206 0.82 -4.18 -12.15
CA GLU A 206 1.81 -3.61 -11.25
C GLU A 206 1.87 -4.35 -9.90
N ILE A 207 3.09 -4.69 -9.48
CA ILE A 207 3.36 -5.15 -8.11
C ILE A 207 4.06 -3.99 -7.38
N VAL A 208 3.32 -3.35 -6.48
CA VAL A 208 3.76 -2.20 -5.69
C VAL A 208 4.12 -2.68 -4.29
N ALA A 209 5.34 -2.46 -3.86
CA ALA A 209 5.77 -2.80 -2.50
C ALA A 209 6.30 -1.57 -1.77
N ALA A 210 5.81 -1.35 -0.54
CA ALA A 210 6.39 -0.35 0.34
C ALA A 210 7.71 -0.88 0.91
N VAL A 211 8.78 -0.10 0.72
CA VAL A 211 10.13 -0.39 1.19
C VAL A 211 10.50 0.62 2.28
N PRO A 212 10.47 0.25 3.56
CA PRO A 212 10.93 1.15 4.61
C PRO A 212 12.41 1.46 4.40
N GLY A 213 12.76 2.75 4.33
CA GLY A 213 14.12 3.17 4.03
C GLY A 213 14.66 4.24 4.98
N ALA A 214 15.97 4.28 5.14
CA ALA A 214 16.67 5.35 5.86
C ALA A 214 18.12 5.52 5.36
N LEU A 215 18.42 6.73 4.88
CA LEU A 215 19.80 7.16 4.74
C LEU A 215 20.31 7.54 6.14
N THR A 216 21.26 6.79 6.68
CA THR A 216 21.75 7.00 8.06
C THR A 216 23.10 6.35 8.29
N ASP A 217 23.87 6.91 9.20
CA ASP A 217 25.07 6.33 9.81
C ASP A 217 24.78 5.59 11.14
N ASP A 218 23.50 5.60 11.57
CA ASP A 218 22.97 4.86 12.73
C ASP A 218 21.90 3.83 12.30
N PRO A 219 22.26 2.70 11.71
CA PRO A 219 21.28 1.66 11.34
C PRO A 219 20.54 1.08 12.54
N VAL A 220 21.19 1.00 13.71
CA VAL A 220 20.57 0.46 14.94
C VAL A 220 19.41 1.34 15.39
N GLY A 221 19.59 2.67 15.40
CA GLY A 221 18.53 3.61 15.73
C GLY A 221 17.38 3.58 14.73
N ALA A 222 17.68 3.41 13.43
CA ALA A 222 16.66 3.23 12.40
C ALA A 222 15.84 1.93 12.59
N TYR A 223 16.52 0.82 12.92
CA TYR A 223 15.85 -0.45 13.23
C TYR A 223 14.99 -0.36 14.50
N ASP A 224 15.44 0.33 15.54
CA ASP A 224 14.64 0.52 16.75
C ASP A 224 13.40 1.39 16.51
N ALA A 225 13.52 2.40 15.63
CA ALA A 225 12.37 3.15 15.18
C ALA A 225 11.39 2.26 14.42
N MET A 226 11.88 1.41 13.52
CA MET A 226 11.04 0.47 12.75
C MET A 226 10.39 -0.59 13.65
N ARG A 227 11.11 -1.16 14.64
CA ARG A 227 10.52 -2.06 15.65
C ARG A 227 9.33 -1.45 16.35
N SER A 228 9.43 -0.17 16.70
CA SER A 228 8.33 0.54 17.37
C SER A 228 7.08 0.64 16.50
N GLU A 229 7.23 0.87 15.20
CA GLU A 229 6.13 0.87 14.22
C GLU A 229 5.53 -0.53 14.04
N LEU A 230 6.37 -1.58 14.11
CA LEU A 230 5.96 -2.95 13.82
C LEU A 230 5.20 -3.64 14.97
N LEU A 231 5.25 -3.13 16.20
CA LEU A 231 4.58 -3.75 17.37
C LEU A 231 3.10 -4.04 17.13
N THR A 232 2.40 -3.11 16.48
CA THR A 232 0.97 -3.29 16.16
C THR A 232 0.79 -4.41 15.14
N TYR A 233 1.62 -4.46 14.10
CA TYR A 233 1.50 -5.44 13.01
C TYR A 233 1.79 -6.87 13.48
N PHE A 234 2.76 -7.05 14.37
CA PHE A 234 3.06 -8.34 15.00
C PHE A 234 1.91 -8.87 15.88
N SER A 235 0.97 -8.01 16.25
CA SER A 235 -0.24 -8.38 16.99
C SER A 235 -1.42 -8.72 16.07
N LEU A 236 -1.37 -8.40 14.77
CA LEU A 236 -2.49 -8.51 13.84
C LEU A 236 -2.51 -9.87 13.11
N PRO A 237 -3.62 -10.65 13.15
CA PRO A 237 -3.65 -12.03 12.64
C PRO A 237 -3.19 -12.20 11.20
N PHE A 238 -3.58 -11.28 10.29
CA PHE A 238 -3.21 -11.39 8.89
C PHE A 238 -1.70 -11.21 8.65
N TYR A 239 -1.08 -10.29 9.38
CA TYR A 239 0.37 -10.09 9.33
C TYR A 239 1.13 -11.24 9.95
N ARG A 240 0.69 -11.75 11.10
CA ARG A 240 1.30 -12.91 11.76
C ARG A 240 1.37 -14.10 10.81
N THR A 241 0.25 -14.46 10.19
CA THR A 241 0.21 -15.57 9.23
C THR A 241 1.14 -15.32 8.03
N MET A 242 1.28 -14.09 7.56
CA MET A 242 2.21 -13.73 6.49
C MET A 242 3.66 -13.85 6.97
N LEU A 243 3.99 -13.34 8.16
CA LEU A 243 5.34 -13.41 8.74
C LEU A 243 5.77 -14.86 9.00
N GLU A 244 4.88 -15.70 9.53
CA GLU A 244 5.14 -17.14 9.69
C GLU A 244 5.48 -17.81 8.35
N ARG A 245 4.72 -17.51 7.29
CA ARG A 245 4.99 -17.99 5.92
C ARG A 245 6.27 -17.44 5.32
N SER A 246 6.71 -16.28 5.78
CA SER A 246 7.96 -15.63 5.35
C SER A 246 9.19 -16.15 6.11
N GLY A 247 9.03 -17.17 6.98
CA GLY A 247 10.13 -17.76 7.75
C GLY A 247 10.41 -17.11 9.11
N TYR A 248 9.56 -16.16 9.58
CA TYR A 248 9.74 -15.45 10.85
C TYR A 248 8.79 -15.95 11.96
N GLY A 249 8.51 -17.25 11.96
CA GLY A 249 7.69 -17.88 13.03
C GLY A 249 8.35 -17.82 14.40
N GLU A 250 9.68 -17.86 14.47
CA GLU A 250 10.44 -17.71 15.72
C GLU A 250 10.30 -16.31 16.32
N ASP A 251 10.34 -15.26 15.47
CA ASP A 251 10.12 -13.87 15.89
C ASP A 251 8.70 -13.71 16.49
N ILE A 252 7.70 -14.34 15.87
CA ILE A 252 6.32 -14.34 16.36
C ILE A 252 6.22 -15.06 17.71
N ALA A 253 6.85 -16.21 17.88
CA ALA A 253 6.86 -16.96 19.14
C ALA A 253 7.58 -16.17 20.25
N ALA A 254 8.71 -15.55 19.96
CA ALA A 254 9.43 -14.68 20.89
C ALA A 254 8.61 -13.44 21.29
N PHE A 255 7.90 -12.83 20.32
CA PHE A 255 6.99 -11.71 20.57
C PHE A 255 5.85 -12.08 21.51
N ASP A 256 5.26 -13.28 21.36
CA ASP A 256 4.21 -13.77 22.23
C ASP A 256 4.73 -14.07 23.64
N ALA A 257 5.91 -14.67 23.75
CA ALA A 257 6.56 -14.93 25.04
C ALA A 257 6.86 -13.65 25.83
N ALA A 258 7.15 -12.55 25.12
CA ALA A 258 7.42 -11.23 25.69
C ALA A 258 6.16 -10.38 25.94
N ARG A 259 4.95 -10.92 25.76
CA ARG A 259 3.67 -10.19 25.85
C ARG A 259 3.52 -9.48 27.19
N GLY A 260 3.19 -8.18 27.13
CA GLY A 260 3.10 -7.30 28.31
C GLY A 260 4.42 -6.64 28.70
N TYR A 261 5.54 -7.03 28.11
CA TYR A 261 6.85 -6.42 28.30
C TYR A 261 7.30 -5.69 27.02
N GLY A 262 6.99 -4.41 26.93
CA GLY A 262 7.17 -3.62 25.69
C GLY A 262 8.59 -3.64 25.13
N ALA A 263 9.65 -3.61 25.96
CA ALA A 263 11.02 -3.72 25.52
C ALA A 263 11.32 -5.13 24.97
N GLY A 264 10.85 -6.18 25.63
CA GLY A 264 10.97 -7.55 25.15
C GLY A 264 10.24 -7.80 23.83
N MET A 265 9.06 -7.24 23.66
CA MET A 265 8.29 -7.33 22.42
C MET A 265 9.04 -6.68 21.26
N ARG A 266 9.71 -5.51 21.48
CA ARG A 266 10.57 -4.91 20.45
C ARG A 266 11.78 -5.77 20.13
N ALA A 267 12.45 -6.29 21.15
CA ALA A 267 13.62 -7.15 20.99
C ALA A 267 13.31 -8.47 20.25
N ALA A 268 12.08 -8.94 20.31
CA ALA A 268 11.64 -10.13 19.58
C ALA A 268 11.55 -9.93 18.05
N ILE A 269 11.54 -8.70 17.57
CA ILE A 269 11.60 -8.39 16.14
C ILE A 269 13.07 -8.38 15.75
N SER A 270 13.53 -9.43 15.08
CA SER A 270 14.95 -9.69 14.82
C SER A 270 15.58 -8.69 13.84
N ASP A 271 16.89 -8.48 13.94
CA ASP A 271 17.66 -7.73 12.95
C ASP A 271 17.56 -8.39 11.57
N GLY A 272 17.62 -9.72 11.50
CA GLY A 272 17.49 -10.44 10.24
C GLY A 272 16.19 -10.15 9.50
N PHE A 273 15.05 -10.02 10.23
CA PHE A 273 13.80 -9.59 9.62
C PHE A 273 13.89 -8.16 9.10
N LEU A 274 14.45 -7.25 9.89
CA LEU A 274 14.56 -5.83 9.52
C LEU A 274 15.51 -5.64 8.33
N GLU A 275 16.64 -6.34 8.28
CA GLU A 275 17.56 -6.34 7.14
C GLU A 275 16.90 -6.86 5.86
N ALA A 276 16.11 -7.92 5.97
CA ALA A 276 15.36 -8.45 4.81
C ALA A 276 14.29 -7.48 4.31
N LEU A 277 13.65 -6.73 5.24
CA LEU A 277 12.52 -5.86 4.94
C LEU A 277 12.92 -4.46 4.47
N THR A 278 14.03 -3.90 4.97
CA THR A 278 14.32 -2.46 4.88
C THR A 278 15.48 -2.14 3.94
N ALA A 279 15.57 -0.87 3.57
CA ALA A 279 16.68 -0.27 2.81
C ALA A 279 17.36 0.79 3.69
N VAL A 280 18.28 0.38 4.58
CA VAL A 280 18.89 1.21 5.62
C VAL A 280 20.40 1.23 5.47
N GLY A 281 21.02 2.40 5.64
CA GLY A 281 22.46 2.61 5.63
C GLY A 281 22.87 3.82 4.81
N ASP A 282 24.04 3.75 4.18
CA ASP A 282 24.52 4.76 3.24
C ASP A 282 23.69 4.75 1.92
N GLU A 283 24.00 5.66 1.01
CA GLU A 283 23.28 5.78 -0.26
C GLU A 283 23.34 4.47 -1.07
N ALA A 284 24.47 3.78 -1.08
CA ALA A 284 24.62 2.52 -1.80
C ALA A 284 23.76 1.42 -1.20
N ALA A 285 23.70 1.32 0.13
CA ALA A 285 22.86 0.37 0.86
C ALA A 285 21.36 0.64 0.64
N VAL A 286 20.93 1.91 0.66
CA VAL A 286 19.54 2.30 0.35
C VAL A 286 19.16 1.87 -1.07
N ARG A 287 19.99 2.18 -2.06
CA ARG A 287 19.73 1.80 -3.46
C ARG A 287 19.71 0.27 -3.64
N ALA A 288 20.66 -0.45 -3.04
CA ALA A 288 20.69 -1.90 -3.08
C ALA A 288 19.46 -2.52 -2.40
N GLY A 289 19.03 -1.96 -1.27
CA GLY A 289 17.81 -2.37 -0.58
C GLY A 289 16.56 -2.25 -1.47
N VAL A 290 16.41 -1.14 -2.18
CA VAL A 290 15.30 -0.94 -3.14
C VAL A 290 15.41 -1.91 -4.33
N ALA A 291 16.61 -2.12 -4.86
CA ALA A 291 16.84 -3.01 -6.00
C ALA A 291 16.46 -4.48 -5.69
N ARG A 292 16.71 -4.97 -4.46
CA ARG A 292 16.31 -6.32 -4.04
C ARG A 292 14.82 -6.60 -4.24
N TYR A 293 13.97 -5.58 -4.09
CA TYR A 293 12.53 -5.73 -4.33
C TYR A 293 12.22 -5.89 -5.82
N ALA A 294 12.90 -5.13 -6.68
CA ALA A 294 12.75 -5.29 -8.13
C ALA A 294 13.19 -6.68 -8.60
N ASP A 295 14.33 -7.17 -8.08
CA ASP A 295 14.84 -8.52 -8.36
C ASP A 295 13.87 -9.63 -7.90
N ALA A 296 13.03 -9.36 -6.91
CA ALA A 296 11.98 -10.24 -6.44
C ALA A 296 10.69 -10.19 -7.29
N GLY A 297 10.62 -9.30 -8.28
CA GLY A 297 9.47 -9.16 -9.17
C GLY A 297 8.55 -7.97 -8.87
N VAL A 298 8.95 -7.06 -7.99
CA VAL A 298 8.24 -5.80 -7.77
C VAL A 298 8.48 -4.88 -8.96
N THR A 299 7.40 -4.39 -9.56
CA THR A 299 7.48 -3.49 -10.73
C THR A 299 7.58 -2.01 -10.33
N LEU A 300 7.13 -1.69 -9.12
CA LEU A 300 7.18 -0.35 -8.54
C LEU A 300 7.54 -0.41 -7.05
N PRO A 301 8.81 -0.55 -6.68
CA PRO A 301 9.24 -0.41 -5.30
C PRO A 301 9.01 1.05 -4.85
N CYS A 302 8.39 1.22 -3.69
CA CYS A 302 8.01 2.53 -3.15
C CYS A 302 8.68 2.77 -1.82
N VAL A 303 9.65 3.68 -1.79
CA VAL A 303 10.36 4.01 -0.56
C VAL A 303 9.45 4.77 0.41
N GLY A 304 9.38 4.27 1.65
CA GLY A 304 8.74 4.95 2.77
C GLY A 304 9.79 5.30 3.82
N PRO A 305 10.18 6.58 3.98
CA PRO A 305 11.17 6.94 5.00
C PRO A 305 10.73 6.51 6.39
N ILE A 306 11.63 5.81 7.09
CA ILE A 306 11.41 5.31 8.46
C ILE A 306 11.18 6.52 9.40
N PRO A 307 10.21 6.45 10.33
CA PRO A 307 10.00 7.52 11.30
C PRO A 307 11.27 7.87 12.09
N ARG A 308 11.46 9.15 12.37
CA ARG A 308 12.61 9.70 13.12
C ARG A 308 13.94 9.67 12.37
N THR A 309 13.95 9.32 11.09
CA THR A 309 15.13 9.47 10.22
C THR A 309 14.97 10.72 9.33
N ASP A 310 16.01 11.08 8.59
CA ASP A 310 15.94 12.20 7.66
C ASP A 310 15.11 11.82 6.42
N PHE A 311 13.91 12.40 6.37
CA PHE A 311 12.94 12.13 5.32
C PHE A 311 13.46 12.53 3.93
N GLU A 312 14.01 13.75 3.80
CA GLU A 312 14.43 14.29 2.50
C GLU A 312 15.71 13.61 2.01
N ALA A 313 16.67 13.41 2.91
CA ALA A 313 17.90 12.71 2.58
C ALA A 313 17.63 11.28 2.10
N THR A 314 16.70 10.57 2.76
CA THR A 314 16.28 9.22 2.33
C THR A 314 15.64 9.23 0.95
N LEU A 315 14.73 10.18 0.65
CA LEU A 315 14.15 10.29 -0.69
C LEU A 315 15.21 10.60 -1.75
N ARG A 316 16.19 11.46 -1.45
CA ARG A 316 17.28 11.76 -2.39
C ARG A 316 18.15 10.54 -2.67
N ALA A 317 18.51 9.78 -1.63
CA ALA A 317 19.31 8.56 -1.76
C ALA A 317 18.60 7.46 -2.58
N ALA A 318 17.29 7.34 -2.45
CA ALA A 318 16.49 6.33 -3.14
C ALA A 318 15.89 6.78 -4.48
N ALA A 319 16.19 7.99 -4.92
CA ALA A 319 15.66 8.53 -6.18
C ALA A 319 16.04 7.66 -7.39
N PRO A 320 15.12 7.52 -8.40
CA PRO A 320 15.33 6.70 -9.58
C PRO A 320 16.53 7.11 -10.43
#